data_e1372ed906092a27848d83f3cd0abbe4
#
_entry.id   e1372ed906092a27848d83f3cd0abbe4
#
_cell.length_a   1.000
_cell.length_b   1.000
_cell.length_c   1.000
_cell.angle_alpha   90.00
_cell.angle_beta   90.00
_cell.angle_gamma   90.00
#
_symmetry.space_group_name_H-M   'P 1'
#
loop_
_entity.id
_entity.type
_entity.pdbx_description
1 polymer ?
#
loop_
_entity_poly.entity_id
_entity_poly.type
_entity_poly.pdbx_seq_one_letter_code
_entity_poly.pdbx_strand_id
1 'polypeptide(L)'
;SDQATFLGMAFEAMAYGLYNLLFFTSLAVLISRTPALNASKMPMFATTIFMFSLATVHFSLNFHNVYQGLMVHPRPHISDETHLLAGADMIFSISDFCSQLILIYRCYLVWSRNIWVIILPILISFASVACGIALIGLVLTISPTAPQAPEAIVPIGTAAFAMSLCLNFIVSALIVGRIWYMTGLNREIKTDGAIRRASAIVIESGLLFLAAQLVFVVLFAIKHPAQAIVEPIATQIYGISPTLIIVRVGMGSTFEPTT
;
A
#
# COMPACT_ATOMS: atom_id res chain seq x y z
N SER A 1 12.23 14.27 16.86
CA SER A 1 11.39 13.10 16.54
C SER A 1 9.91 13.35 16.83
N ASP A 2 9.55 13.88 18.01
CA ASP A 2 8.14 14.06 18.43
C ASP A 2 7.31 14.93 17.50
N GLN A 3 7.89 16.01 16.97
CA GLN A 3 7.25 16.83 15.93
C GLN A 3 6.95 16.03 14.66
N ALA A 4 7.86 15.14 14.26
CA ALA A 4 7.65 14.30 13.10
C ALA A 4 6.52 13.29 13.33
N THR A 5 6.47 12.65 14.51
CA THR A 5 5.39 11.71 14.87
C THR A 5 4.03 12.40 14.91
N PHE A 6 3.95 13.59 15.51
CA PHE A 6 2.71 14.38 15.53
C PHE A 6 2.27 14.82 14.13
N LEU A 7 3.20 15.32 13.31
CA LEU A 7 2.92 15.69 11.93
C LEU A 7 2.52 14.47 11.09
N GLY A 8 3.16 13.31 11.32
CA GLY A 8 2.81 12.06 10.67
C GLY A 8 1.35 11.68 10.90
N MET A 9 0.91 11.71 12.17
CA MET A 9 -0.50 11.47 12.51
C MET A 9 -1.45 12.49 11.85
N ALA A 10 -1.08 13.78 11.82
CA ALA A 10 -1.92 14.82 11.21
C ALA A 10 -2.07 14.60 9.69
N PHE A 11 -0.98 14.32 9.00
CA PHE A 11 -1.01 14.01 7.56
C PHE A 11 -1.71 12.67 7.27
N GLU A 12 -1.55 11.69 8.14
CA GLU A 12 -2.30 10.43 8.05
C GLU A 12 -3.80 10.67 8.15
N ALA A 13 -4.25 11.51 9.08
CA ALA A 13 -5.66 11.87 9.23
C ALA A 13 -6.23 12.50 7.94
N MET A 14 -5.45 13.38 7.28
CA MET A 14 -5.84 13.96 5.99
C MET A 14 -5.93 12.90 4.89
N ALA A 15 -4.92 12.04 4.78
CA ALA A 15 -4.89 10.95 3.80
C ALA A 15 -6.02 9.94 4.04
N TYR A 16 -6.30 9.60 5.31
CA TYR A 16 -7.41 8.75 5.70
C TYR A 16 -8.77 9.37 5.35
N GLY A 17 -8.94 10.69 5.52
CA GLY A 17 -10.13 11.40 5.07
C GLY A 17 -10.36 11.27 3.55
N LEU A 18 -9.31 11.44 2.75
CA LEU A 18 -9.36 11.20 1.30
C LEU A 18 -9.66 9.73 0.97
N TYR A 19 -9.07 8.78 1.72
CA TYR A 19 -9.32 7.37 1.52
C TYR A 19 -10.78 6.99 1.84
N ASN A 20 -11.39 7.58 2.87
CA ASN A 20 -12.82 7.41 3.16
C ASN A 20 -13.69 7.78 1.95
N LEU A 21 -13.45 8.95 1.34
CA LEU A 21 -14.20 9.39 0.16
C LEU A 21 -14.06 8.40 -1.00
N LEU A 22 -12.84 7.92 -1.27
CA LEU A 22 -12.58 6.94 -2.32
C LEU A 22 -13.20 5.58 -2.00
N PHE A 23 -13.16 5.15 -0.74
CA PHE A 23 -13.78 3.89 -0.31
C PHE A 23 -15.29 3.89 -0.56
N PHE A 24 -16.02 4.92 -0.08
CA PHE A 24 -17.45 5.01 -0.29
C PHE A 24 -17.83 5.17 -1.77
N THR A 25 -17.02 5.92 -2.53
CA THR A 25 -17.20 6.03 -3.98
C THR A 25 -17.01 4.68 -4.68
N SER A 26 -15.97 3.91 -4.30
CA SER A 26 -15.72 2.58 -4.86
C SER A 26 -16.85 1.61 -4.52
N LEU A 27 -17.36 1.68 -3.30
CA LEU A 27 -18.48 0.87 -2.84
C LEU A 27 -19.77 1.20 -3.62
N ALA A 28 -20.08 2.48 -3.80
CA ALA A 28 -21.21 2.94 -4.59
C ALA A 28 -21.11 2.47 -6.04
N VAL A 29 -19.94 2.55 -6.67
CA VAL A 29 -19.70 2.05 -8.03
C VAL A 29 -19.84 0.55 -8.11
N LEU A 30 -19.31 -0.20 -7.14
CA LEU A 30 -19.45 -1.67 -7.12
C LEU A 30 -20.92 -2.12 -6.96
N ILE A 31 -21.70 -1.46 -6.10
CA ILE A 31 -23.10 -1.79 -5.81
C ILE A 31 -23.99 -1.37 -6.98
N SER A 32 -23.87 -0.14 -7.50
CA SER A 32 -24.76 0.40 -8.53
C SER A 32 -24.68 -0.35 -9.86
N ARG A 33 -23.57 -1.02 -10.14
CA ARG A 33 -23.34 -1.75 -11.40
C ARG A 33 -23.60 -3.23 -11.34
N THR A 34 -24.08 -3.73 -10.21
CA THR A 34 -24.28 -5.17 -10.04
C THR A 34 -25.63 -5.44 -9.39
N PRO A 35 -26.69 -5.72 -10.17
CA PRO A 35 -27.96 -6.21 -9.59
C PRO A 35 -27.81 -7.58 -8.92
N ALA A 36 -26.74 -8.31 -9.21
CA ALA A 36 -26.33 -9.53 -8.49
C ALA A 36 -24.83 -9.50 -8.23
N LEU A 37 -24.40 -9.76 -6.99
CA LEU A 37 -23.00 -9.98 -6.63
C LEU A 37 -22.52 -11.24 -7.35
N ASN A 38 -22.00 -11.10 -8.56
CA ASN A 38 -21.41 -12.22 -9.29
C ASN A 38 -20.10 -12.64 -8.61
N ALA A 39 -19.85 -13.96 -8.52
CA ALA A 39 -18.66 -14.56 -7.92
C ALA A 39 -17.33 -13.94 -8.42
N SER A 40 -17.32 -13.36 -9.61
CA SER A 40 -16.17 -12.69 -10.21
C SER A 40 -15.80 -11.34 -9.54
N LYS A 41 -16.75 -10.65 -8.89
CA LYS A 41 -16.52 -9.33 -8.25
C LYS A 41 -16.35 -9.41 -6.74
N MET A 42 -16.70 -10.55 -6.16
CA MET A 42 -16.55 -10.82 -4.73
C MET A 42 -15.12 -10.54 -4.21
N PRO A 43 -14.05 -11.00 -4.89
CA PRO A 43 -12.68 -10.73 -4.41
C PRO A 43 -12.33 -9.23 -4.42
N MET A 44 -12.81 -8.46 -5.40
CA MET A 44 -12.56 -7.01 -5.43
C MET A 44 -13.25 -6.30 -4.27
N PHE A 45 -14.49 -6.69 -3.96
CA PHE A 45 -15.23 -6.15 -2.83
C PHE A 45 -14.56 -6.49 -1.50
N ALA A 46 -14.20 -7.77 -1.31
CA ALA A 46 -13.54 -8.24 -0.10
C ALA A 46 -12.18 -7.55 0.12
N THR A 47 -11.35 -7.43 -0.93
CA THR A 47 -10.05 -6.73 -0.82
C THR A 47 -10.20 -5.26 -0.50
N THR A 48 -11.20 -4.56 -1.04
CA THR A 48 -11.43 -3.14 -0.75
C THR A 48 -11.83 -2.94 0.71
N ILE A 49 -12.75 -3.76 1.24
CA ILE A 49 -13.16 -3.70 2.65
C ILE A 49 -11.99 -4.04 3.55
N PHE A 50 -11.24 -5.09 3.22
CA PHE A 50 -10.12 -5.54 4.03
C PHE A 50 -9.02 -4.48 4.13
N MET A 51 -8.60 -3.89 3.01
CA MET A 51 -7.59 -2.83 2.99
C MET A 51 -8.07 -1.57 3.74
N PHE A 52 -9.34 -1.21 3.62
CA PHE A 52 -9.91 -0.10 4.37
C PHE A 52 -9.94 -0.38 5.88
N SER A 53 -10.24 -1.62 6.28
CA SER A 53 -10.20 -2.02 7.69
C SER A 53 -8.78 -1.93 8.26
N LEU A 54 -7.76 -2.39 7.51
CA LEU A 54 -6.35 -2.27 7.93
C LEU A 54 -5.94 -0.80 8.10
N ALA A 55 -6.28 0.05 7.14
CA ALA A 55 -5.98 1.48 7.20
C ALA A 55 -6.67 2.17 8.38
N THR A 56 -7.91 1.77 8.71
CA THR A 56 -8.66 2.28 9.87
C THR A 56 -8.02 1.86 11.19
N VAL A 57 -7.60 0.58 11.29
CA VAL A 57 -6.92 0.08 12.49
C VAL A 57 -5.57 0.78 12.68
N HIS A 58 -4.79 0.92 11.61
CA HIS A 58 -3.50 1.63 11.66
C HIS A 58 -3.67 3.07 12.15
N PHE A 59 -4.58 3.83 11.54
CA PHE A 59 -4.88 5.20 11.97
C PHE A 59 -5.33 5.25 13.43
N SER A 60 -6.18 4.32 13.88
CA SER A 60 -6.68 4.27 15.24
C SER A 60 -5.57 4.00 16.27
N LEU A 61 -4.63 3.11 15.94
CA LEU A 61 -3.48 2.81 16.80
C LEU A 61 -2.53 4.01 16.91
N ASN A 62 -2.19 4.66 15.80
CA ASN A 62 -1.35 5.85 15.79
C ASN A 62 -1.99 7.01 16.54
N PHE A 63 -3.27 7.28 16.28
CA PHE A 63 -4.01 8.31 16.98
C PHE A 63 -4.04 8.05 18.50
N HIS A 64 -4.33 6.81 18.90
CA HIS A 64 -4.37 6.42 20.30
C HIS A 64 -2.98 6.54 20.96
N ASN A 65 -1.92 6.15 20.29
CA ASN A 65 -0.55 6.29 20.78
C ASN A 65 -0.17 7.75 21.05
N VAL A 66 -0.46 8.64 20.10
CA VAL A 66 -0.19 10.08 20.23
C VAL A 66 -1.06 10.69 21.32
N TYR A 67 -2.36 10.35 21.37
CA TYR A 67 -3.28 10.83 22.41
C TYR A 67 -2.85 10.42 23.82
N GLN A 68 -2.47 9.15 23.99
CA GLN A 68 -1.96 8.65 25.28
C GLN A 68 -0.67 9.36 25.69
N GLY A 69 0.27 9.54 24.76
CA GLY A 69 1.55 10.17 25.02
C GLY A 69 1.46 11.66 25.37
N LEU A 70 0.44 12.36 24.84
CA LEU A 70 0.25 13.79 25.06
C LEU A 70 -0.65 14.10 26.28
N MET A 71 -1.77 13.35 26.41
CA MET A 71 -2.87 13.78 27.29
C MET A 71 -3.05 12.91 28.53
N VAL A 72 -2.84 11.59 28.42
CA VAL A 72 -3.19 10.66 29.51
C VAL A 72 -1.97 10.36 30.36
N HIS A 73 -0.89 9.97 29.74
CA HIS A 73 0.40 9.66 30.38
C HIS A 73 1.51 10.38 29.62
N PRO A 74 1.73 11.69 29.91
CA PRO A 74 2.74 12.47 29.23
C PRO A 74 4.11 11.78 29.32
N ARG A 75 4.64 11.40 28.15
CA ARG A 75 5.94 10.76 28.01
C ARG A 75 6.98 11.79 27.61
N PRO A 76 8.27 11.61 28.03
CA PRO A 76 9.34 12.52 27.63
C PRO A 76 9.46 12.61 26.09
N HIS A 77 9.22 11.49 25.40
CA HIS A 77 9.21 11.40 23.94
C HIS A 77 8.02 10.58 23.46
N ILE A 78 7.19 11.19 22.58
CA ILE A 78 6.02 10.53 21.96
C ILE A 78 6.48 9.48 20.95
N SER A 79 7.69 9.66 20.42
CA SER A 79 8.35 8.76 19.46
C SER A 79 8.96 7.51 20.10
N ASP A 80 8.85 7.33 21.43
CA ASP A 80 9.34 6.11 22.07
C ASP A 80 8.48 4.91 21.66
N GLU A 81 9.17 3.78 21.43
CA GLU A 81 8.52 2.54 21.06
C GLU A 81 7.52 2.08 22.13
N THR A 82 6.33 1.79 21.69
CA THR A 82 5.23 1.28 22.51
C THR A 82 4.60 0.06 21.83
N HIS A 83 3.88 -0.75 22.61
CA HIS A 83 3.11 -1.86 22.03
C HIS A 83 2.07 -1.39 20.99
N LEU A 84 1.57 -0.14 21.13
CA LEU A 84 0.64 0.45 20.17
C LEU A 84 1.35 0.79 18.85
N LEU A 85 2.55 1.38 18.94
CA LEU A 85 3.35 1.71 17.77
C LEU A 85 3.81 0.43 17.06
N ALA A 86 4.34 -0.54 17.78
CA ALA A 86 4.68 -1.85 17.22
C ALA A 86 3.47 -2.55 16.56
N GLY A 87 2.26 -2.37 17.13
CA GLY A 87 1.01 -2.82 16.50
C GLY A 87 0.71 -2.09 15.19
N ALA A 88 0.95 -0.78 15.12
CA ALA A 88 0.80 0.00 13.89
C ALA A 88 1.80 -0.45 12.81
N ASP A 89 3.08 -0.66 13.17
CA ASP A 89 4.12 -1.18 12.26
C ASP A 89 3.77 -2.56 11.71
N MET A 90 3.14 -3.41 12.53
CA MET A 90 2.65 -4.71 12.09
C MET A 90 1.52 -4.56 11.06
N ILE A 91 0.57 -3.66 11.30
CA ILE A 91 -0.51 -3.36 10.34
C ILE A 91 0.04 -2.74 9.06
N PHE A 92 1.05 -1.86 9.14
CA PHE A 92 1.77 -1.33 7.99
C PHE A 92 2.37 -2.47 7.14
N SER A 93 3.10 -3.40 7.76
CA SER A 93 3.71 -4.55 7.07
C SER A 93 2.67 -5.47 6.43
N ILE A 94 1.55 -5.72 7.09
CA ILE A 94 0.44 -6.50 6.56
C ILE A 94 -0.21 -5.77 5.36
N SER A 95 -0.39 -4.45 5.46
CA SER A 95 -0.97 -3.63 4.39
C SER A 95 -0.08 -3.62 3.14
N ASP A 96 1.24 -3.49 3.32
CA ASP A 96 2.21 -3.58 2.23
C ASP A 96 2.13 -4.94 1.54
N PHE A 97 2.18 -6.04 2.30
CA PHE A 97 2.06 -7.40 1.77
C PHE A 97 0.76 -7.63 1.01
N CYS A 98 -0.38 -7.22 1.56
CA CYS A 98 -1.67 -7.37 0.88
C CYS A 98 -1.73 -6.55 -0.42
N SER A 99 -1.17 -5.34 -0.42
CA SER A 99 -1.04 -4.50 -1.62
C SER A 99 -0.19 -5.18 -2.70
N GLN A 100 0.94 -5.78 -2.31
CA GLN A 100 1.80 -6.59 -3.20
C GLN A 100 1.02 -7.77 -3.81
N LEU A 101 0.28 -8.53 -3.01
CA LEU A 101 -0.52 -9.66 -3.51
C LEU A 101 -1.60 -9.21 -4.51
N ILE A 102 -2.26 -8.08 -4.27
CA ILE A 102 -3.23 -7.51 -5.20
C ILE A 102 -2.55 -7.14 -6.53
N LEU A 103 -1.36 -6.54 -6.48
CA LEU A 103 -0.59 -6.17 -7.66
C LEU A 103 -0.12 -7.41 -8.44
N ILE A 104 0.40 -8.43 -7.76
CA ILE A 104 0.81 -9.72 -8.35
C ILE A 104 -0.40 -10.41 -9.00
N TYR A 105 -1.56 -10.42 -8.34
CA TYR A 105 -2.78 -11.00 -8.90
C TYR A 105 -3.22 -10.29 -10.20
N ARG A 106 -3.08 -8.96 -10.26
CA ARG A 106 -3.35 -8.19 -11.49
C ARG A 106 -2.36 -8.54 -12.58
N CYS A 107 -1.07 -8.66 -12.27
CA CYS A 107 -0.06 -9.12 -13.22
C CYS A 107 -0.42 -10.50 -13.80
N TYR A 108 -0.81 -11.44 -12.94
CA TYR A 108 -1.26 -12.75 -13.34
C TYR A 108 -2.43 -12.71 -14.36
N LEU A 109 -3.42 -11.86 -14.12
CA LEU A 109 -4.55 -11.69 -15.04
C LEU A 109 -4.12 -11.08 -16.38
N VAL A 110 -3.28 -10.05 -16.37
CA VAL A 110 -2.77 -9.37 -17.58
C VAL A 110 -1.91 -10.30 -18.43
N TRP A 111 -1.19 -11.23 -17.81
CA TRP A 111 -0.37 -12.26 -18.49
C TRP A 111 -1.15 -13.53 -18.84
N SER A 112 -2.50 -13.42 -19.00
CA SER A 112 -3.36 -14.53 -19.40
C SER A 112 -3.24 -15.75 -18.48
N ARG A 113 -3.12 -15.51 -17.17
CA ARG A 113 -2.98 -16.53 -16.11
C ARG A 113 -1.70 -17.37 -16.20
N ASN A 114 -0.63 -16.79 -16.74
CA ASN A 114 0.67 -17.47 -16.78
C ASN A 114 1.35 -17.41 -15.40
N ILE A 115 1.47 -18.58 -14.74
CA ILE A 115 2.03 -18.71 -13.40
C ILE A 115 3.53 -18.38 -13.38
N TRP A 116 4.27 -18.69 -14.44
CA TRP A 116 5.73 -18.49 -14.48
C TRP A 116 6.16 -17.05 -14.24
N VAL A 117 5.33 -16.09 -14.65
CA VAL A 117 5.63 -14.65 -14.50
C VAL A 117 5.52 -14.21 -13.03
N ILE A 118 4.69 -14.86 -12.22
CA ILE A 118 4.41 -14.44 -10.85
C ILE A 118 5.23 -15.19 -9.80
N ILE A 119 5.93 -16.28 -10.15
CA ILE A 119 6.73 -17.06 -9.18
C ILE A 119 7.78 -16.18 -8.50
N LEU A 120 8.58 -15.46 -9.30
CA LEU A 120 9.64 -14.59 -8.76
C LEU A 120 9.06 -13.47 -7.87
N PRO A 121 8.03 -12.70 -8.30
CA PRO A 121 7.37 -11.73 -7.43
C PRO A 121 6.83 -12.33 -6.12
N ILE A 122 6.22 -13.51 -6.15
CA ILE A 122 5.71 -14.17 -4.94
C ILE A 122 6.86 -14.49 -3.98
N LEU A 123 7.97 -15.03 -4.46
CA LEU A 123 9.13 -15.34 -3.62
C LEU A 123 9.72 -14.09 -2.96
N ILE A 124 9.85 -12.99 -3.73
CA ILE A 124 10.33 -11.70 -3.21
C ILE A 124 9.35 -11.16 -2.14
N SER A 125 8.05 -11.27 -2.35
CA SER A 125 7.03 -10.82 -1.40
C SER A 125 7.13 -11.56 -0.07
N PHE A 126 7.26 -12.89 -0.09
CA PHE A 126 7.43 -13.66 1.13
C PHE A 126 8.77 -13.36 1.83
N ALA A 127 9.84 -13.17 1.08
CA ALA A 127 11.13 -12.76 1.65
C ALA A 127 11.04 -11.38 2.33
N SER A 128 10.37 -10.41 1.71
CA SER A 128 10.14 -9.08 2.28
C SER A 128 9.37 -9.18 3.61
N VAL A 129 8.28 -9.95 3.65
CA VAL A 129 7.48 -10.15 4.87
C VAL A 129 8.28 -10.85 5.96
N ALA A 130 9.07 -11.87 5.62
CA ALA A 130 9.92 -12.56 6.60
C ALA A 130 10.92 -11.60 7.25
N CYS A 131 11.55 -10.72 6.46
CA CYS A 131 12.42 -9.67 6.97
C CYS A 131 11.64 -8.64 7.81
N GLY A 132 10.42 -8.26 7.41
CA GLY A 132 9.56 -7.36 8.18
C GLY A 132 9.18 -7.92 9.54
N ILE A 133 8.78 -9.20 9.61
CA ILE A 133 8.49 -9.89 10.88
C ILE A 133 9.74 -9.95 11.76
N ALA A 134 10.91 -10.25 11.18
CA ALA A 134 12.17 -10.27 11.91
C ALA A 134 12.52 -8.87 12.47
N LEU A 135 12.27 -7.81 11.70
CA LEU A 135 12.46 -6.44 12.13
C LEU A 135 11.59 -6.10 13.34
N ILE A 136 10.27 -6.38 13.27
CA ILE A 136 9.34 -6.15 14.38
C ILE A 136 9.74 -6.96 15.61
N GLY A 137 10.13 -8.22 15.42
CA GLY A 137 10.66 -9.05 16.51
C GLY A 137 11.89 -8.44 17.19
N LEU A 138 12.83 -7.88 16.42
CA LEU A 138 13.99 -7.17 16.97
C LEU A 138 13.60 -5.91 17.73
N VAL A 139 12.68 -5.10 17.19
CA VAL A 139 12.18 -3.88 17.85
C VAL A 139 11.52 -4.23 19.19
N LEU A 140 10.71 -5.28 19.26
CA LEU A 140 10.05 -5.72 20.50
C LEU A 140 11.03 -6.26 21.56
N THR A 141 12.23 -6.67 21.17
CA THR A 141 13.29 -7.11 22.12
C THR A 141 14.10 -5.96 22.71
N ILE A 142 13.93 -4.73 22.21
CA ILE A 142 14.60 -3.56 22.74
C ILE A 142 14.05 -3.27 24.15
N SER A 143 14.88 -3.51 25.16
CA SER A 143 14.53 -3.15 26.52
C SER A 143 14.67 -1.63 26.69
N PRO A 144 13.77 -0.96 27.43
CA PRO A 144 13.91 0.47 27.75
C PRO A 144 15.24 0.81 28.45
N THR A 145 15.93 -0.20 28.98
CA THR A 145 17.23 -0.08 29.65
C THR A 145 18.42 -0.42 28.75
N ALA A 146 18.18 -0.85 27.50
CA ALA A 146 19.26 -1.16 26.57
C ALA A 146 19.90 0.14 26.01
N PRO A 147 21.20 0.34 26.13
CA PRO A 147 21.85 1.60 25.75
C PRO A 147 21.89 1.85 24.24
N GLN A 148 21.66 0.88 23.41
CA GLN A 148 21.65 1.01 21.94
C GLN A 148 20.68 0.02 21.29
N ALA A 149 19.93 0.50 20.28
CA ALA A 149 19.14 -0.37 19.40
C ALA A 149 20.08 -1.33 18.63
N PRO A 150 19.69 -2.60 18.42
CA PRO A 150 20.49 -3.57 17.68
C PRO A 150 20.92 -3.02 16.32
N GLU A 151 22.21 -3.13 15.97
CA GLU A 151 22.74 -2.66 14.69
C GLU A 151 22.05 -3.33 13.47
N ALA A 152 21.45 -4.47 13.69
CA ALA A 152 20.73 -5.25 12.68
C ALA A 152 19.39 -4.64 12.22
N ILE A 153 18.80 -3.72 12.99
CA ILE A 153 17.48 -3.12 12.68
C ILE A 153 17.50 -2.42 11.33
N VAL A 154 18.47 -1.54 11.10
CA VAL A 154 18.52 -0.75 9.86
C VAL A 154 18.80 -1.61 8.63
N PRO A 155 19.80 -2.52 8.62
CA PRO A 155 20.01 -3.38 7.46
C PRO A 155 18.83 -4.30 7.14
N ILE A 156 18.21 -4.92 8.15
CA ILE A 156 17.07 -5.82 7.95
C ILE A 156 15.84 -5.05 7.47
N GLY A 157 15.53 -3.91 8.09
CA GLY A 157 14.42 -3.06 7.66
C GLY A 157 14.64 -2.50 6.25
N THR A 158 15.84 -2.00 5.95
CA THR A 158 16.18 -1.52 4.60
C THR A 158 16.05 -2.64 3.58
N ALA A 159 16.48 -3.87 3.89
CA ALA A 159 16.32 -5.01 3.01
C ALA A 159 14.84 -5.35 2.76
N ALA A 160 14.01 -5.39 3.81
CA ALA A 160 12.59 -5.65 3.69
C ALA A 160 11.90 -4.63 2.76
N PHE A 161 12.10 -3.35 3.03
CA PHE A 161 11.46 -2.27 2.26
C PHE A 161 12.02 -2.13 0.84
N ALA A 162 13.33 -2.37 0.63
CA ALA A 162 13.94 -2.38 -0.69
C ALA A 162 13.42 -3.55 -1.55
N MET A 163 13.23 -4.74 -0.96
CA MET A 163 12.63 -5.88 -1.67
C MET A 163 11.18 -5.57 -2.07
N SER A 164 10.38 -4.97 -1.19
CA SER A 164 9.02 -4.52 -1.49
C SER A 164 9.01 -3.49 -2.63
N LEU A 165 9.88 -2.49 -2.59
CA LEU A 165 10.03 -1.48 -3.64
C LEU A 165 10.41 -2.11 -4.99
N CYS A 166 11.40 -3.00 -5.01
CA CYS A 166 11.85 -3.70 -6.22
C CYS A 166 10.73 -4.57 -6.81
N LEU A 167 9.99 -5.29 -5.96
CA LEU A 167 8.84 -6.09 -6.37
C LEU A 167 7.79 -5.22 -7.06
N ASN A 168 7.39 -4.12 -6.41
CA ASN A 168 6.37 -3.22 -6.95
C ASN A 168 6.80 -2.59 -8.27
N PHE A 169 8.09 -2.24 -8.41
CA PHE A 169 8.65 -1.75 -9.67
C PHE A 169 8.60 -2.82 -10.76
N ILE A 170 9.09 -4.04 -10.47
CA ILE A 170 9.13 -5.15 -11.44
C ILE A 170 7.72 -5.50 -11.90
N VAL A 171 6.78 -5.67 -10.98
CA VAL A 171 5.41 -6.07 -11.33
C VAL A 171 4.69 -4.97 -12.10
N SER A 172 4.88 -3.70 -11.73
CA SER A 172 4.32 -2.56 -12.47
C SER A 172 4.90 -2.49 -13.89
N ALA A 173 6.21 -2.68 -14.04
CA ALA A 173 6.87 -2.71 -15.36
C ALA A 173 6.38 -3.88 -16.23
N LEU A 174 6.15 -5.06 -15.63
CA LEU A 174 5.59 -6.23 -16.34
C LEU A 174 4.16 -5.96 -16.82
N ILE A 175 3.32 -5.32 -16.00
CA ILE A 175 1.95 -4.97 -16.38
C ILE A 175 1.96 -3.97 -17.53
N VAL A 176 2.71 -2.87 -17.39
CA VAL A 176 2.80 -1.81 -18.39
C VAL A 176 3.38 -2.34 -19.70
N GLY A 177 4.49 -3.08 -19.63
CA GLY A 177 5.15 -3.67 -20.80
C GLY A 177 4.22 -4.63 -21.56
N ARG A 178 3.44 -5.45 -20.84
CA ARG A 178 2.47 -6.35 -21.47
C ARG A 178 1.34 -5.59 -22.16
N ILE A 179 0.81 -4.55 -21.52
CA ILE A 179 -0.24 -3.73 -22.10
C ILE A 179 0.28 -3.02 -23.37
N TRP A 180 1.49 -2.46 -23.34
CA TRP A 180 2.10 -1.84 -24.53
C TRP A 180 2.33 -2.84 -25.66
N TYR A 181 2.83 -4.03 -25.35
CA TYR A 181 3.00 -5.10 -26.32
C TYR A 181 1.69 -5.47 -27.02
N MET A 182 0.62 -5.68 -26.24
CA MET A 182 -0.70 -6.02 -26.79
C MET A 182 -1.30 -4.88 -27.62
N THR A 183 -1.13 -3.64 -27.20
CA THR A 183 -1.63 -2.46 -27.93
C THR A 183 -0.83 -2.23 -29.24
N GLY A 184 0.46 -2.50 -29.23
CA GLY A 184 1.32 -2.41 -30.43
C GLY A 184 0.98 -3.44 -31.50
N LEU A 185 0.61 -4.66 -31.09
CA LEU A 185 0.26 -5.76 -32.01
C LEU A 185 -1.07 -5.54 -32.72
N ASN A 186 -2.01 -4.85 -32.07
CA ASN A 186 -3.39 -4.63 -32.56
C ASN A 186 -3.61 -3.23 -33.17
N ARG A 187 -2.59 -2.67 -33.81
CA ARG A 187 -2.63 -1.32 -34.40
C ARG A 187 -3.68 -1.12 -35.50
N GLU A 188 -4.14 -2.21 -36.11
CA GLU A 188 -5.17 -2.19 -37.18
C GLU A 188 -6.61 -2.18 -36.65
N ILE A 189 -6.83 -2.64 -35.42
CA ILE A 189 -8.15 -2.53 -34.80
C ILE A 189 -8.12 -1.21 -34.01
N LYS A 190 -9.09 -0.31 -34.24
CA LYS A 190 -9.35 0.90 -33.44
C LYS A 190 -9.55 0.52 -31.97
N THR A 191 -8.54 -0.09 -31.36
CA THR A 191 -8.56 -0.59 -30.01
C THR A 191 -8.34 0.57 -29.08
N ASP A 192 -9.36 1.25 -28.91
CA ASP A 192 -10.04 1.69 -27.72
C ASP A 192 -9.20 2.59 -26.82
N GLY A 193 -9.60 3.86 -26.86
CA GLY A 193 -9.30 4.82 -25.81
C GLY A 193 -9.52 4.24 -24.40
N ALA A 194 -10.32 3.20 -24.22
CA ALA A 194 -10.57 2.47 -22.99
C ALA A 194 -9.30 1.74 -22.48
N ILE A 195 -8.60 0.97 -23.31
CA ILE A 195 -7.38 0.24 -22.89
C ILE A 195 -6.26 1.23 -22.57
N ARG A 196 -6.12 2.29 -23.37
CA ARG A 196 -5.11 3.34 -23.13
C ARG A 196 -5.43 4.14 -21.86
N ARG A 197 -6.70 4.39 -21.55
CA ARG A 197 -7.11 5.00 -20.28
C ARG A 197 -6.86 4.07 -19.10
N ALA A 198 -7.22 2.79 -19.22
CA ALA A 198 -7.00 1.80 -18.17
C ALA A 198 -5.49 1.66 -17.85
N SER A 199 -4.62 1.61 -18.87
CA SER A 199 -3.18 1.57 -18.67
C SER A 199 -2.64 2.83 -18.00
N ALA A 200 -3.09 4.01 -18.42
CA ALA A 200 -2.68 5.27 -17.81
C ALA A 200 -3.05 5.34 -16.31
N ILE A 201 -4.22 4.83 -15.95
CA ILE A 201 -4.70 4.75 -14.56
C ILE A 201 -3.82 3.83 -13.71
N VAL A 202 -3.48 2.65 -14.25
CA VAL A 202 -2.60 1.70 -13.55
C VAL A 202 -1.20 2.29 -13.35
N ILE A 203 -0.67 2.99 -14.37
CA ILE A 203 0.63 3.66 -14.28
C ILE A 203 0.60 4.77 -13.23
N GLU A 204 -0.40 5.64 -13.26
CA GLU A 204 -0.53 6.77 -12.32
C GLU A 204 -0.63 6.31 -10.87
N SER A 205 -1.49 5.30 -10.59
CA SER A 205 -1.63 4.75 -9.25
C SER A 205 -0.39 3.97 -8.80
N GLY A 206 0.27 3.25 -9.72
CA GLY A 206 1.53 2.56 -9.46
C GLY A 206 2.69 3.51 -9.17
N LEU A 207 2.79 4.63 -9.91
CA LEU A 207 3.80 5.67 -9.67
C LEU A 207 3.63 6.34 -8.31
N LEU A 208 2.39 6.63 -7.90
CA LEU A 208 2.10 7.18 -6.58
C LEU A 208 2.60 6.24 -5.47
N PHE A 209 2.30 4.96 -5.60
CA PHE A 209 2.76 3.93 -4.67
C PHE A 209 4.29 3.83 -4.63
N LEU A 210 4.92 3.73 -5.79
CA LEU A 210 6.39 3.63 -5.91
C LEU A 210 7.10 4.88 -5.35
N ALA A 211 6.55 6.06 -5.59
CA ALA A 211 7.11 7.32 -5.08
C ALA A 211 7.07 7.36 -3.55
N ALA A 212 5.92 7.05 -2.95
CA ALA A 212 5.77 7.02 -1.49
C ALA A 212 6.74 6.00 -0.85
N GLN A 213 6.82 4.81 -1.43
CA GLN A 213 7.68 3.74 -0.93
C GLN A 213 9.18 4.07 -1.10
N LEU A 214 9.56 4.67 -2.24
CA LEU A 214 10.95 5.10 -2.47
C LEU A 214 11.39 6.14 -1.43
N VAL A 215 10.55 7.16 -1.19
CA VAL A 215 10.85 8.20 -0.18
C VAL A 215 10.97 7.56 1.20
N PHE A 216 10.07 6.64 1.56
CA PHE A 216 10.12 5.94 2.84
C PHE A 216 11.42 5.13 3.00
N VAL A 217 11.78 4.30 2.00
CA VAL A 217 13.00 3.47 2.04
C VAL A 217 14.26 4.32 2.21
N VAL A 218 14.36 5.44 1.47
CA VAL A 218 15.51 6.35 1.57
C VAL A 218 15.59 6.97 2.95
N LEU A 219 14.49 7.49 3.49
CA LEU A 219 14.46 8.12 4.81
C LEU A 219 14.77 7.12 5.93
N PHE A 220 14.30 5.88 5.81
CA PHE A 220 14.58 4.81 6.74
C PHE A 220 16.08 4.43 6.72
N ALA A 221 16.65 4.26 5.52
CA ALA A 221 18.08 3.90 5.36
C ALA A 221 19.03 4.94 5.95
N ILE A 222 18.71 6.24 5.82
CA ILE A 222 19.52 7.35 6.39
C ILE A 222 19.12 7.68 7.83
N LYS A 223 18.19 6.93 8.45
CA LYS A 223 17.70 7.15 9.82
C LYS A 223 17.14 8.56 10.04
N HIS A 224 16.50 9.15 9.03
CA HIS A 224 15.99 10.50 9.11
C HIS A 224 14.62 10.53 9.83
N PRO A 225 14.39 11.45 10.78
CA PRO A 225 13.15 11.51 11.57
C PRO A 225 11.87 11.67 10.72
N ALA A 226 11.98 12.20 9.49
CA ALA A 226 10.86 12.33 8.57
C ALA A 226 10.25 10.99 8.13
N GLN A 227 10.91 9.84 8.36
CA GLN A 227 10.31 8.53 8.15
C GLN A 227 8.99 8.39 8.91
N ALA A 228 8.90 8.91 10.14
CA ALA A 228 7.68 8.89 10.96
C ALA A 228 6.54 9.75 10.38
N ILE A 229 6.81 10.61 9.39
CA ILE A 229 5.76 11.32 8.63
C ILE A 229 5.32 10.49 7.43
N VAL A 230 6.26 9.87 6.73
CA VAL A 230 5.99 9.21 5.44
C VAL A 230 5.34 7.86 5.64
N GLU A 231 5.71 7.10 6.67
CA GLU A 231 5.18 5.76 6.96
C GLU A 231 3.65 5.73 7.12
N PRO A 232 3.02 6.56 7.98
CA PRO A 232 1.58 6.58 8.14
C PRO A 232 0.84 6.99 6.85
N ILE A 233 1.43 7.92 6.07
CA ILE A 233 0.90 8.32 4.77
C ILE A 233 0.99 7.16 3.78
N ALA A 234 2.11 6.44 3.73
CA ALA A 234 2.32 5.30 2.85
C ALA A 234 1.30 4.19 3.11
N THR A 235 0.95 3.92 4.39
CA THR A 235 -0.09 2.97 4.75
C THR A 235 -1.43 3.30 4.10
N GLN A 236 -1.83 4.58 4.12
CA GLN A 236 -3.06 5.03 3.46
C GLN A 236 -2.96 4.89 1.93
N ILE A 237 -1.81 5.22 1.34
CA ILE A 237 -1.56 5.07 -0.11
C ILE A 237 -1.65 3.61 -0.56
N TYR A 238 -1.23 2.65 0.27
CA TYR A 238 -1.33 1.22 -0.03
C TYR A 238 -2.79 0.77 -0.22
N GLY A 239 -3.73 1.35 0.52
CA GLY A 239 -5.15 1.14 0.33
C GLY A 239 -5.77 1.99 -0.79
N ILE A 240 -5.35 3.24 -0.94
CA ILE A 240 -5.84 4.17 -1.95
C ILE A 240 -5.53 3.66 -3.36
N SER A 241 -4.31 3.18 -3.61
CA SER A 241 -3.85 2.77 -4.94
C SER A 241 -4.74 1.69 -5.60
N PRO A 242 -5.04 0.54 -4.96
CA PRO A 242 -5.96 -0.43 -5.54
C PRO A 242 -7.40 0.08 -5.66
N THR A 243 -7.84 0.93 -4.71
CA THR A 243 -9.21 1.47 -4.71
C THR A 243 -9.42 2.47 -5.84
N LEU A 244 -8.44 3.33 -6.15
CA LEU A 244 -8.46 4.25 -7.29
C LEU A 244 -8.69 3.52 -8.62
N ILE A 245 -8.06 2.37 -8.81
CA ILE A 245 -8.23 1.61 -10.05
C ILE A 245 -9.67 1.10 -10.16
N ILE A 246 -10.27 0.64 -9.07
CA ILE A 246 -11.67 0.18 -9.04
C ILE A 246 -12.61 1.32 -9.39
N VAL A 247 -12.44 2.48 -8.77
CA VAL A 247 -13.27 3.67 -9.03
C VAL A 247 -13.16 4.11 -10.49
N ARG A 248 -11.95 4.25 -11.01
CA ARG A 248 -11.72 4.76 -12.37
C ARG A 248 -12.16 3.77 -13.45
N VAL A 249 -11.90 2.47 -13.29
CA VAL A 249 -12.39 1.44 -14.21
C VAL A 249 -13.92 1.39 -14.17
N GLY A 250 -14.49 1.49 -12.97
CA GLY A 250 -15.93 1.58 -12.78
C GLY A 250 -16.55 2.79 -13.46
N MET A 251 -16.02 4.00 -13.30
CA MET A 251 -16.54 5.21 -13.95
C MET A 251 -16.25 5.28 -15.45
N GLY A 252 -15.11 4.76 -15.91
CA GLY A 252 -14.71 4.81 -17.32
C GLY A 252 -15.67 4.08 -18.26
N SER A 253 -16.35 3.03 -17.79
CA SER A 253 -17.40 2.34 -18.53
C SER A 253 -18.74 3.11 -18.58
N THR A 254 -18.85 4.29 -17.93
CA THR A 254 -20.07 5.11 -17.92
C THR A 254 -20.13 6.07 -19.11
N PHE A 255 -19.01 6.32 -19.78
CA PHE A 255 -18.90 7.29 -20.86
C PHE A 255 -18.91 6.65 -22.26
N GLU A 256 -19.21 5.37 -22.39
CA GLU A 256 -19.57 4.81 -23.70
C GLU A 256 -21.07 5.10 -23.94
N PRO A 257 -21.42 5.99 -24.90
CA PRO A 257 -22.80 6.11 -25.32
C PRO A 257 -23.23 4.79 -25.95
N THR A 258 -24.29 4.19 -25.41
CA THR A 258 -25.05 3.13 -26.09
C THR A 258 -25.60 3.74 -27.38
N THR A 259 -24.89 3.54 -28.48
CA THR A 259 -25.41 3.72 -29.86
C THR A 259 -25.96 2.41 -30.35
#